data_7a7a9c3ea7fa03fa19d5a86febbc6767
#
_entry.id   7a7a9c3ea7fa03fa19d5a86febbc6767
#
_cell.length_a   1.000
_cell.length_b   1.000
_cell.length_c   1.000
_cell.angle_alpha   90.00
_cell.angle_beta   90.00
_cell.angle_gamma   90.00
#
_symmetry.space_group_name_H-M   'P 1'
#
loop_
_entity.id
_entity.type
_entity.pdbx_description
1 polymer ?
#
loop_
_entity_poly.entity_id
_entity_poly.type
_entity_poly.pdbx_seq_one_letter_code
_entity_poly.pdbx_strand_id
1 'polypeptide(L)'
;MFNIAVAQSGGPTAAINASLTGVFNGAEQEKEVDEIYGAENGIEGILGDRLLNLRSILMDDHDKQLLMTTPSTILGSCRFKLKDWHEDESDYLRITEVFNRHNIRAFFYIGGNDSMDTVMKLNSYFVAKDIRIKVVGVPKTIDNDVTETDHTPGFGSAAKYVACSLQEIIRDSRVYSIPSVTIVEIMGRDAGWLAASSCVLRANGEPAPHLIYLPEGEFSPEKYLEDVRKAQLRYKAVIVEVSEGITAGGVTSEVVDAFGHKYLSGVGKWLEGYTKEQDRKSTRLNSSHDRQSRMPSSA
;
A
#
# COMPACT_ATOMS: atom_id res chain seq x y z
N MET A 1 8.75 -19.82 -30.55
CA MET A 1 8.15 -18.63 -29.93
C MET A 1 7.20 -19.07 -28.82
N PHE A 2 7.02 -18.27 -27.79
CA PHE A 2 6.14 -18.53 -26.66
C PHE A 2 5.46 -17.23 -26.22
N ASN A 3 4.41 -17.35 -25.40
CA ASN A 3 3.69 -16.21 -24.87
C ASN A 3 4.06 -15.95 -23.41
N ILE A 4 3.85 -14.72 -22.98
CA ILE A 4 3.96 -14.35 -21.56
C ILE A 4 2.61 -13.82 -21.06
N ALA A 5 2.41 -13.92 -19.75
CA ALA A 5 1.30 -13.30 -19.07
C ALA A 5 1.80 -12.33 -18.00
N VAL A 6 1.07 -11.25 -17.78
CA VAL A 6 1.28 -10.32 -16.68
C VAL A 6 -0.04 -10.03 -15.98
N ALA A 7 -0.02 -9.92 -14.67
CA ALA A 7 -1.18 -9.58 -13.89
C ALA A 7 -0.85 -8.56 -12.80
N GLN A 8 -1.85 -7.78 -12.39
CA GLN A 8 -1.78 -6.78 -11.33
C GLN A 8 -2.62 -7.22 -10.14
N SER A 9 -2.14 -6.99 -8.92
CA SER A 9 -2.81 -7.45 -7.71
C SER A 9 -2.53 -6.55 -6.50
N GLY A 10 -3.36 -6.67 -5.48
CA GLY A 10 -3.30 -5.89 -4.25
C GLY A 10 -3.82 -4.46 -4.42
N GLY A 11 -3.50 -3.58 -3.47
CA GLY A 11 -3.93 -2.18 -3.52
C GLY A 11 -3.35 -1.45 -4.74
N PRO A 12 -4.15 -0.69 -5.48
CA PRO A 12 -3.65 0.16 -6.57
C PRO A 12 -2.66 1.20 -6.04
N THR A 13 -1.64 1.49 -6.86
CA THR A 13 -0.64 2.52 -6.55
C THR A 13 -0.38 3.36 -7.80
N ALA A 14 0.30 4.49 -7.64
CA ALA A 14 0.73 5.31 -8.77
C ALA A 14 1.73 4.57 -9.68
N ALA A 15 2.43 3.55 -9.17
CA ALA A 15 3.51 2.86 -9.89
C ALA A 15 3.09 1.55 -10.57
N ILE A 16 1.92 0.99 -10.26
CA ILE A 16 1.58 -0.37 -10.71
C ILE A 16 1.42 -0.47 -12.23
N ASN A 17 0.86 0.55 -12.88
CA ASN A 17 0.77 0.61 -14.33
C ASN A 17 2.12 0.87 -15.00
N ALA A 18 3.00 1.66 -14.37
CA ALA A 18 4.37 1.85 -14.84
C ALA A 18 5.16 0.53 -14.81
N SER A 19 4.98 -0.29 -13.77
CA SER A 19 5.55 -1.63 -13.70
C SER A 19 5.03 -2.54 -14.83
N LEU A 20 3.73 -2.48 -15.13
CA LEU A 20 3.14 -3.21 -16.25
C LEU A 20 3.76 -2.78 -17.58
N THR A 21 3.89 -1.46 -17.79
CA THR A 21 4.54 -0.91 -19.00
C THR A 21 5.99 -1.38 -19.12
N GLY A 22 6.71 -1.45 -18.00
CA GLY A 22 8.08 -1.96 -17.96
C GLY A 22 8.17 -3.44 -18.37
N VAL A 23 7.27 -4.29 -17.87
CA VAL A 23 7.18 -5.71 -18.27
C VAL A 23 6.86 -5.81 -19.77
N PHE A 24 5.89 -5.03 -20.25
CA PHE A 24 5.49 -5.01 -21.66
C PHE A 24 6.66 -4.61 -22.57
N ASN A 25 7.33 -3.50 -22.26
CA ASN A 25 8.45 -3.00 -23.07
C ASN A 25 9.63 -3.97 -23.11
N GLY A 26 9.95 -4.62 -21.97
CA GLY A 26 10.97 -5.65 -21.92
C GLY A 26 10.62 -6.86 -22.76
N ALA A 27 9.39 -7.33 -22.66
CA ALA A 27 8.90 -8.49 -23.42
C ALA A 27 8.80 -8.20 -24.93
N GLU A 28 8.43 -6.99 -25.31
CA GLU A 28 8.34 -6.58 -26.74
C GLU A 28 9.70 -6.63 -27.46
N GLN A 29 10.79 -6.44 -26.74
CA GLN A 29 12.16 -6.49 -27.29
C GLN A 29 12.67 -7.93 -27.50
N GLU A 30 12.04 -8.91 -26.87
CA GLU A 30 12.44 -10.31 -26.94
C GLU A 30 11.87 -11.00 -28.17
N LYS A 31 12.75 -11.44 -29.09
CA LYS A 31 12.35 -12.07 -30.36
C LYS A 31 11.61 -13.40 -30.20
N GLU A 32 11.77 -14.07 -29.06
CA GLU A 32 11.13 -15.35 -28.79
C GLU A 32 9.71 -15.19 -28.23
N VAL A 33 9.34 -13.96 -27.78
CA VAL A 33 8.01 -13.65 -27.27
C VAL A 33 7.08 -13.28 -28.42
N ASP A 34 6.01 -14.07 -28.57
CA ASP A 34 4.98 -13.87 -29.57
C ASP A 34 3.89 -12.90 -29.03
N GLU A 35 3.06 -13.36 -28.11
CA GLU A 35 1.99 -12.57 -27.54
C GLU A 35 2.28 -12.24 -26.06
N ILE A 36 1.76 -11.06 -25.66
CA ILE A 36 1.84 -10.54 -24.28
C ILE A 36 0.41 -10.39 -23.77
N TYR A 37 0.04 -11.26 -22.83
CA TYR A 37 -1.29 -11.28 -22.23
C TYR A 37 -1.33 -10.55 -20.90
N GLY A 38 -2.35 -9.69 -20.72
CA GLY A 38 -2.75 -9.14 -19.43
C GLY A 38 -3.89 -9.94 -18.83
N ALA A 39 -3.71 -10.47 -17.62
CA ALA A 39 -4.79 -11.17 -16.93
C ALA A 39 -5.66 -10.19 -16.14
N GLU A 40 -6.98 -10.20 -16.41
CA GLU A 40 -7.94 -9.35 -15.73
C GLU A 40 -8.14 -9.78 -14.26
N ASN A 41 -8.07 -8.84 -13.35
CA ASN A 41 -8.22 -9.08 -11.91
C ASN A 41 -7.23 -10.12 -11.35
N GLY A 42 -5.96 -9.97 -11.68
CA GLY A 42 -4.89 -10.75 -11.06
C GLY A 42 -4.96 -12.24 -11.38
N ILE A 43 -4.73 -13.06 -10.35
CA ILE A 43 -4.75 -14.52 -10.50
C ILE A 43 -6.15 -15.08 -10.81
N GLU A 44 -7.21 -14.38 -10.40
CA GLU A 44 -8.59 -14.74 -10.75
C GLU A 44 -8.83 -14.68 -12.26
N GLY A 45 -8.16 -13.77 -12.96
CA GLY A 45 -8.17 -13.71 -14.41
C GLY A 45 -7.52 -14.93 -15.05
N ILE A 46 -6.41 -15.41 -14.50
CA ILE A 46 -5.78 -16.66 -14.96
C ILE A 46 -6.71 -17.85 -14.72
N LEU A 47 -7.27 -17.99 -13.51
CA LEU A 47 -8.21 -19.08 -13.18
C LEU A 47 -9.46 -19.06 -14.06
N GLY A 48 -9.98 -17.87 -14.37
CA GLY A 48 -11.14 -17.66 -15.23
C GLY A 48 -10.86 -17.64 -16.74
N ASP A 49 -9.59 -17.80 -17.15
CA ASP A 49 -9.16 -17.71 -18.55
C ASP A 49 -9.53 -16.37 -19.21
N ARG A 50 -9.47 -15.28 -18.43
CA ARG A 50 -9.74 -13.92 -18.89
C ARG A 50 -8.44 -13.18 -19.18
N LEU A 51 -7.96 -13.31 -20.40
CA LEU A 51 -6.70 -12.77 -20.89
C LEU A 51 -6.95 -11.74 -22.00
N LEU A 52 -6.35 -10.58 -21.86
CA LEU A 52 -6.37 -9.49 -22.85
C LEU A 52 -5.03 -9.48 -23.58
N ASN A 53 -5.06 -9.34 -24.90
CA ASN A 53 -3.84 -9.14 -25.68
C ASN A 53 -3.35 -7.70 -25.52
N LEU A 54 -2.24 -7.51 -24.82
CA LEU A 54 -1.71 -6.18 -24.55
C LEU A 54 -1.11 -5.50 -25.79
N ARG A 55 -0.66 -6.25 -26.81
CA ARG A 55 -0.21 -5.66 -28.07
C ARG A 55 -1.33 -4.95 -28.82
N SER A 56 -2.58 -5.37 -28.62
CA SER A 56 -3.75 -4.69 -29.20
C SER A 56 -4.21 -3.46 -28.41
N ILE A 57 -3.72 -3.28 -27.19
CA ILE A 57 -4.08 -2.17 -26.30
C ILE A 57 -2.97 -1.11 -26.28
N LEU A 58 -1.73 -1.54 -26.23
CA LEU A 58 -0.54 -0.67 -26.17
C LEU A 58 0.13 -0.64 -27.55
N MET A 59 -0.56 -0.02 -28.50
CA MET A 59 -0.18 -0.08 -29.92
C MET A 59 0.99 0.84 -30.28
N ASP A 60 1.16 1.92 -29.56
CA ASP A 60 2.21 2.90 -29.82
C ASP A 60 2.84 3.47 -28.52
N ASP A 61 3.84 4.32 -28.71
CA ASP A 61 4.55 4.92 -27.58
C ASP A 61 3.69 5.90 -26.77
N HIS A 62 2.66 6.47 -27.38
CA HIS A 62 1.71 7.35 -26.71
C HIS A 62 0.87 6.56 -25.71
N ASP A 63 0.32 5.41 -26.10
CA ASP A 63 -0.45 4.52 -25.24
C ASP A 63 0.40 4.04 -24.05
N LYS A 64 1.65 3.64 -24.33
CA LYS A 64 2.60 3.21 -23.29
C LYS A 64 2.91 4.33 -22.29
N GLN A 65 3.14 5.56 -22.80
CA GLN A 65 3.41 6.72 -21.94
C GLN A 65 2.17 7.11 -21.14
N LEU A 66 0.98 7.05 -21.73
CA LEU A 66 -0.27 7.33 -21.03
C LEU A 66 -0.50 6.33 -19.91
N LEU A 67 -0.32 5.03 -20.17
CA LEU A 67 -0.43 3.99 -19.16
C LEU A 67 0.58 4.19 -18.04
N MET A 68 1.83 4.46 -18.36
CA MET A 68 2.91 4.65 -17.37
C MET A 68 2.63 5.79 -16.39
N THR A 69 1.93 6.83 -16.82
CA THR A 69 1.61 8.02 -16.02
C THR A 69 0.21 7.99 -15.41
N THR A 70 -0.61 7.00 -15.75
CA THR A 70 -1.97 6.84 -15.21
C THR A 70 -1.95 6.02 -13.93
N PRO A 71 -2.37 6.58 -12.79
CA PRO A 71 -2.49 5.83 -11.54
C PRO A 71 -3.54 4.71 -11.62
N SER A 72 -3.54 3.80 -10.64
CA SER A 72 -4.43 2.66 -10.54
C SER A 72 -4.04 1.49 -11.44
N THR A 73 -4.95 0.55 -11.69
CA THR A 73 -4.67 -0.70 -12.40
C THR A 73 -5.52 -0.80 -13.66
N ILE A 74 -4.89 -0.90 -14.82
CA ILE A 74 -5.64 -1.10 -16.08
C ILE A 74 -6.24 -2.50 -16.17
N LEU A 75 -5.56 -3.51 -15.60
CA LEU A 75 -6.02 -4.90 -15.62
C LEU A 75 -6.97 -5.25 -14.45
N GLY A 76 -7.32 -4.27 -13.61
CA GLY A 76 -8.00 -4.53 -12.36
C GLY A 76 -7.08 -5.19 -11.32
N SER A 77 -7.65 -5.58 -10.19
CA SER A 77 -6.92 -6.19 -9.08
C SER A 77 -7.76 -7.27 -8.43
N CYS A 78 -7.13 -8.18 -7.69
CA CYS A 78 -7.82 -9.14 -6.83
C CYS A 78 -7.15 -9.24 -5.46
N ARG A 79 -7.85 -9.89 -4.56
CA ARG A 79 -7.37 -10.24 -3.21
C ARG A 79 -7.49 -11.75 -2.97
N PHE A 80 -7.16 -12.53 -4.00
CA PHE A 80 -7.22 -13.98 -3.95
C PHE A 80 -5.94 -14.54 -3.30
N LYS A 81 -6.10 -15.50 -2.39
CA LYS A 81 -5.00 -16.25 -1.77
C LYS A 81 -5.02 -17.69 -2.24
N LEU A 82 -3.97 -18.12 -2.92
CA LEU A 82 -3.77 -19.54 -3.20
C LEU A 82 -3.55 -20.28 -1.88
N LYS A 83 -4.25 -21.40 -1.71
CA LYS A 83 -3.97 -22.35 -0.64
C LYS A 83 -2.61 -23.01 -0.86
N ASP A 84 -2.09 -23.70 0.12
CA ASP A 84 -0.93 -24.56 -0.09
C ASP A 84 -1.31 -25.71 -1.05
N TRP A 85 -0.47 -25.96 -2.07
CA TRP A 85 -0.75 -26.98 -3.07
C TRP A 85 -0.71 -28.42 -2.51
N HIS A 86 -0.12 -28.61 -1.32
CA HIS A 86 -0.18 -29.88 -0.61
C HIS A 86 -1.56 -30.12 0.02
N GLU A 87 -2.34 -29.08 0.26
CA GLU A 87 -3.71 -29.16 0.79
C GLU A 87 -4.74 -29.19 -0.34
N ASP A 88 -4.53 -28.35 -1.37
CA ASP A 88 -5.47 -28.21 -2.49
C ASP A 88 -4.71 -27.83 -3.78
N GLU A 89 -4.61 -28.77 -4.68
CA GLU A 89 -3.87 -28.63 -5.95
C GLU A 89 -4.76 -28.06 -7.09
N SER A 90 -6.07 -27.92 -6.88
CA SER A 90 -7.04 -27.62 -7.95
C SER A 90 -6.74 -26.32 -8.69
N ASP A 91 -6.42 -25.24 -7.98
CA ASP A 91 -6.09 -23.95 -8.58
C ASP A 91 -4.79 -24.01 -9.41
N TYR A 92 -3.79 -24.76 -8.93
CA TYR A 92 -2.51 -24.93 -9.62
C TYR A 92 -2.65 -25.71 -10.92
N LEU A 93 -3.47 -26.77 -10.91
CA LEU A 93 -3.81 -27.53 -12.11
C LEU A 93 -4.54 -26.63 -13.12
N ARG A 94 -5.49 -25.82 -12.67
CA ARG A 94 -6.22 -24.88 -13.52
C ARG A 94 -5.30 -23.80 -14.12
N ILE A 95 -4.42 -23.21 -13.32
CA ILE A 95 -3.43 -22.24 -13.80
C ILE A 95 -2.52 -22.86 -14.85
N THR A 96 -2.03 -24.07 -14.60
CA THR A 96 -1.18 -24.83 -15.52
C THR A 96 -1.90 -25.14 -16.83
N GLU A 97 -3.18 -25.52 -16.77
CA GLU A 97 -4.01 -25.76 -17.95
C GLU A 97 -4.12 -24.49 -18.81
N VAL A 98 -4.45 -23.35 -18.19
CA VAL A 98 -4.59 -22.06 -18.90
C VAL A 98 -3.25 -21.66 -19.53
N PHE A 99 -2.15 -21.75 -18.78
CA PHE A 99 -0.84 -21.41 -19.30
C PHE A 99 -0.44 -22.30 -20.49
N ASN A 100 -0.70 -23.59 -20.43
CA ASN A 100 -0.44 -24.49 -21.57
C ASN A 100 -1.33 -24.21 -22.78
N ARG A 101 -2.63 -23.94 -22.56
CA ARG A 101 -3.59 -23.59 -23.61
C ARG A 101 -3.13 -22.37 -24.40
N HIS A 102 -2.63 -21.35 -23.73
CA HIS A 102 -2.17 -20.11 -24.33
C HIS A 102 -0.65 -20.10 -24.60
N ASN A 103 0.04 -21.25 -24.51
CA ASN A 103 1.49 -21.37 -24.69
C ASN A 103 2.29 -20.35 -23.86
N ILE A 104 1.83 -20.03 -22.63
CA ILE A 104 2.49 -19.11 -21.70
C ILE A 104 3.66 -19.84 -21.06
N ARG A 105 4.88 -19.28 -21.12
CA ARG A 105 6.10 -19.81 -20.54
C ARG A 105 6.72 -18.91 -19.46
N ALA A 106 6.23 -17.69 -19.33
CA ALA A 106 6.58 -16.80 -18.24
C ALA A 106 5.35 -16.04 -17.75
N PHE A 107 5.20 -15.92 -16.44
CA PHE A 107 4.15 -15.18 -15.78
C PHE A 107 4.77 -14.13 -14.87
N PHE A 108 4.41 -12.86 -15.06
CA PHE A 108 4.83 -11.74 -14.24
C PHE A 108 3.67 -11.32 -13.34
N TYR A 109 3.87 -11.34 -12.03
CA TYR A 109 2.83 -10.96 -11.09
C TYR A 109 3.24 -9.72 -10.32
N ILE A 110 2.57 -8.59 -10.61
CA ILE A 110 2.85 -7.28 -10.02
C ILE A 110 1.95 -7.13 -8.79
N GLY A 111 2.55 -6.97 -7.60
CA GLY A 111 1.73 -6.82 -6.40
C GLY A 111 2.51 -6.70 -5.10
N GLY A 112 1.78 -6.69 -3.99
CA GLY A 112 2.31 -6.64 -2.63
C GLY A 112 2.64 -8.02 -2.05
N ASN A 113 2.71 -8.11 -0.72
CA ASN A 113 3.15 -9.31 0.01
C ASN A 113 2.35 -10.57 -0.35
N ASP A 114 1.01 -10.49 -0.41
CA ASP A 114 0.17 -11.64 -0.79
C ASP A 114 0.42 -12.10 -2.24
N SER A 115 0.77 -11.17 -3.14
CA SER A 115 1.12 -11.50 -4.52
C SER A 115 2.48 -12.21 -4.59
N MET A 116 3.45 -11.79 -3.78
CA MET A 116 4.76 -12.44 -3.69
C MET A 116 4.65 -13.83 -3.06
N ASP A 117 3.76 -14.04 -2.09
CA ASP A 117 3.42 -15.37 -1.56
C ASP A 117 2.85 -16.28 -2.67
N THR A 118 1.94 -15.75 -3.49
CA THR A 118 1.43 -16.46 -4.67
C THR A 118 2.54 -16.86 -5.64
N VAL A 119 3.48 -15.96 -5.92
CA VAL A 119 4.65 -16.22 -6.77
C VAL A 119 5.51 -17.35 -6.20
N MET A 120 5.79 -17.32 -4.90
CA MET A 120 6.56 -18.36 -4.21
C MET A 120 5.87 -19.73 -4.31
N LYS A 121 4.57 -19.80 -4.04
CA LYS A 121 3.78 -21.03 -4.11
C LYS A 121 3.75 -21.61 -5.51
N LEU A 122 3.51 -20.78 -6.53
CA LEU A 122 3.53 -21.20 -7.94
C LEU A 122 4.92 -21.73 -8.37
N ASN A 123 6.00 -21.03 -8.00
CA ASN A 123 7.35 -21.49 -8.30
C ASN A 123 7.66 -22.83 -7.62
N SER A 124 7.31 -22.98 -6.34
CA SER A 124 7.48 -24.23 -5.61
C SER A 124 6.73 -25.39 -6.28
N TYR A 125 5.49 -25.16 -6.67
CA TYR A 125 4.68 -26.15 -7.37
C TYR A 125 5.27 -26.54 -8.73
N PHE A 126 5.63 -25.55 -9.55
CA PHE A 126 6.17 -25.82 -10.88
C PHE A 126 7.52 -26.56 -10.83
N VAL A 127 8.37 -26.24 -9.87
CA VAL A 127 9.62 -26.98 -9.65
C VAL A 127 9.32 -28.42 -9.22
N ALA A 128 8.42 -28.62 -8.26
CA ALA A 128 8.07 -29.97 -7.76
C ALA A 128 7.45 -30.87 -8.84
N LYS A 129 6.73 -30.28 -9.80
CA LYS A 129 6.07 -31.01 -10.91
C LYS A 129 6.84 -31.02 -12.22
N ASP A 130 8.09 -30.52 -12.25
CA ASP A 130 8.92 -30.37 -13.47
C ASP A 130 8.20 -29.59 -14.59
N ILE A 131 7.41 -28.58 -14.22
CA ILE A 131 6.69 -27.69 -15.16
C ILE A 131 7.61 -26.54 -15.56
N ARG A 132 7.87 -26.40 -16.85
CA ARG A 132 8.81 -25.41 -17.41
C ARG A 132 8.12 -24.05 -17.66
N ILE A 133 7.58 -23.45 -16.62
CA ILE A 133 7.00 -22.11 -16.64
C ILE A 133 7.70 -21.27 -15.57
N LYS A 134 8.17 -20.09 -15.93
CA LYS A 134 8.83 -19.17 -15.00
C LYS A 134 7.78 -18.24 -14.39
N VAL A 135 7.81 -18.05 -13.08
CA VAL A 135 6.98 -17.07 -12.38
C VAL A 135 7.88 -16.01 -11.77
N VAL A 136 7.65 -14.76 -12.11
CA VAL A 136 8.45 -13.62 -11.68
C VAL A 136 7.59 -12.65 -10.90
N GLY A 137 7.96 -12.37 -9.65
CA GLY A 137 7.33 -11.34 -8.84
C GLY A 137 7.88 -9.96 -9.19
N VAL A 138 6.98 -8.99 -9.32
CA VAL A 138 7.31 -7.58 -9.48
C VAL A 138 6.74 -6.84 -8.28
N PRO A 139 7.54 -6.61 -7.22
CA PRO A 139 7.04 -6.07 -5.98
C PRO A 139 6.63 -4.60 -6.13
N LYS A 140 5.53 -4.25 -5.48
CA LYS A 140 5.09 -2.87 -5.26
C LYS A 140 4.37 -2.78 -3.91
N THR A 141 4.62 -1.72 -3.16
CA THR A 141 3.87 -1.33 -1.96
C THR A 141 4.17 0.13 -1.65
N ILE A 142 3.24 0.80 -0.98
CA ILE A 142 3.46 2.14 -0.45
C ILE A 142 4.14 2.11 0.93
N ASP A 143 4.16 0.95 1.59
CA ASP A 143 4.64 0.79 2.97
C ASP A 143 6.17 0.89 3.09
N ASN A 144 6.88 0.72 1.96
CA ASN A 144 8.34 0.70 1.88
C ASN A 144 9.00 -0.39 2.73
N ASP A 145 8.33 -1.54 2.82
CA ASP A 145 8.71 -2.68 3.68
C ASP A 145 9.37 -3.85 2.92
N VAL A 146 9.75 -3.65 1.66
CA VAL A 146 10.43 -4.67 0.86
C VAL A 146 11.89 -4.76 1.28
N THR A 147 12.33 -5.96 1.67
CA THR A 147 13.69 -6.24 2.12
C THR A 147 14.72 -5.85 1.04
N GLU A 148 15.86 -5.30 1.46
CA GLU A 148 16.97 -4.89 0.59
C GLU A 148 16.57 -3.87 -0.49
N THR A 149 15.54 -3.08 -0.23
CA THR A 149 15.04 -2.07 -1.16
C THR A 149 14.91 -0.73 -0.45
N ASP A 150 15.60 0.30 -0.95
CA ASP A 150 15.57 1.65 -0.34
C ASP A 150 14.23 2.36 -0.62
N HIS A 151 13.75 2.25 -1.86
CA HIS A 151 12.50 2.88 -2.30
C HIS A 151 11.63 1.87 -3.06
N THR A 152 10.61 1.40 -2.42
CA THR A 152 9.63 0.50 -3.03
C THR A 152 8.77 1.24 -4.07
N PRO A 153 8.48 0.64 -5.24
CA PRO A 153 7.59 1.25 -6.23
C PRO A 153 6.21 1.55 -5.63
N GLY A 154 5.84 2.83 -5.60
CA GLY A 154 4.63 3.33 -4.96
C GLY A 154 4.87 4.20 -3.73
N PHE A 155 5.94 3.96 -2.97
CA PHE A 155 6.25 4.71 -1.74
C PHE A 155 6.46 6.20 -1.99
N GLY A 156 7.29 6.60 -2.96
CA GLY A 156 7.60 8.01 -3.21
C GLY A 156 6.36 8.85 -3.56
N SER A 157 5.44 8.30 -4.36
CA SER A 157 4.16 8.96 -4.68
C SER A 157 3.25 9.06 -3.46
N ALA A 158 3.17 8.01 -2.64
CA ALA A 158 2.40 8.01 -1.40
C ALA A 158 2.98 9.01 -0.39
N ALA A 159 4.29 9.04 -0.21
CA ALA A 159 4.98 10.02 0.66
C ALA A 159 4.71 11.47 0.22
N LYS A 160 4.74 11.74 -1.09
CA LYS A 160 4.35 13.06 -1.63
C LYS A 160 2.89 13.39 -1.31
N TYR A 161 1.97 12.43 -1.47
CA TYR A 161 0.56 12.61 -1.14
C TYR A 161 0.36 12.92 0.36
N VAL A 162 1.05 12.16 1.25
CA VAL A 162 1.04 12.41 2.69
C VAL A 162 1.50 13.83 2.99
N ALA A 163 2.65 14.24 2.45
CA ALA A 163 3.20 15.57 2.69
C ALA A 163 2.26 16.69 2.20
N CYS A 164 1.68 16.58 0.99
CA CYS A 164 0.75 17.57 0.47
C CYS A 164 -0.52 17.68 1.32
N SER A 165 -1.14 16.53 1.66
CA SER A 165 -2.36 16.50 2.46
C SER A 165 -2.12 17.05 3.88
N LEU A 166 -1.00 16.70 4.50
CA LEU A 166 -0.63 17.25 5.80
C LEU A 166 -0.41 18.77 5.76
N GLN A 167 0.19 19.28 4.68
CA GLN A 167 0.37 20.72 4.52
C GLN A 167 -0.97 21.45 4.48
N GLU A 168 -1.97 20.88 3.84
CA GLU A 168 -3.34 21.43 3.83
C GLU A 168 -3.97 21.36 5.24
N ILE A 169 -3.87 20.23 5.91
CA ILE A 169 -4.37 20.04 7.30
C ILE A 169 -3.69 21.04 8.26
N ILE A 170 -2.37 21.22 8.15
CA ILE A 170 -1.61 22.16 8.96
C ILE A 170 -2.11 23.58 8.75
N ARG A 171 -2.34 24.00 7.52
CA ARG A 171 -2.84 25.35 7.19
C ARG A 171 -4.25 25.55 7.71
N ASP A 172 -5.15 24.59 7.47
CA ASP A 172 -6.52 24.64 7.95
C ASP A 172 -6.61 24.70 9.49
N SER A 173 -5.79 23.93 10.20
CA SER A 173 -5.77 23.91 11.66
C SER A 173 -5.35 25.24 12.30
N ARG A 174 -4.59 26.06 11.58
CA ARG A 174 -4.08 27.35 12.08
C ARG A 174 -5.06 28.52 11.98
N VAL A 175 -6.17 28.33 11.26
CA VAL A 175 -7.14 29.44 11.08
C VAL A 175 -7.95 29.76 12.33
N TYR A 176 -7.98 28.84 13.29
CA TYR A 176 -8.75 28.99 14.51
C TYR A 176 -7.92 29.58 15.65
N SER A 177 -8.57 30.45 16.47
CA SER A 177 -7.93 31.08 17.64
C SER A 177 -7.90 30.17 18.88
N ILE A 178 -8.66 29.09 18.88
CA ILE A 178 -8.76 28.13 19.99
C ILE A 178 -7.65 27.07 19.93
N PRO A 179 -7.12 26.61 21.08
CA PRO A 179 -6.20 25.49 21.11
C PRO A 179 -6.83 24.21 20.55
N SER A 180 -6.08 23.49 19.75
CA SER A 180 -6.54 22.24 19.16
C SER A 180 -5.41 21.21 19.04
N VAL A 181 -5.79 19.93 19.01
CA VAL A 181 -4.90 18.82 18.68
C VAL A 181 -5.52 18.06 17.51
N THR A 182 -4.82 18.00 16.39
CA THR A 182 -5.22 17.22 15.23
C THR A 182 -4.35 15.98 15.16
N ILE A 183 -4.98 14.81 15.15
CA ILE A 183 -4.29 13.52 15.05
C ILE A 183 -4.53 12.98 13.64
N VAL A 184 -3.45 12.66 12.94
CA VAL A 184 -3.49 12.11 11.59
C VAL A 184 -2.90 10.71 11.62
N GLU A 185 -3.72 9.71 11.34
CA GLU A 185 -3.32 8.31 11.26
C GLU A 185 -2.86 8.00 9.84
N ILE A 186 -1.66 7.44 9.71
CA ILE A 186 -1.02 7.12 8.44
C ILE A 186 -0.87 5.60 8.31
N MET A 187 -1.15 5.09 7.13
CA MET A 187 -0.92 3.71 6.74
C MET A 187 0.56 3.34 6.79
N GLY A 188 0.87 2.05 6.75
CA GLY A 188 2.23 1.52 6.70
C GLY A 188 2.38 0.19 7.44
N ARG A 189 1.31 -0.34 8.01
CA ARG A 189 1.32 -1.56 8.84
C ARG A 189 2.39 -1.46 9.94
N ASP A 190 3.33 -2.42 9.97
CA ASP A 190 4.41 -2.47 10.96
C ASP A 190 5.63 -1.61 10.57
N ALA A 191 5.57 -0.89 9.44
CA ALA A 191 6.63 -0.02 8.95
C ALA A 191 6.21 1.46 9.01
N GLY A 192 7.01 2.28 9.67
CA GLY A 192 6.74 3.70 9.89
C GLY A 192 7.21 4.63 8.78
N TRP A 193 7.67 4.12 7.63
CA TRP A 193 8.27 4.94 6.57
C TRP A 193 7.35 6.03 6.01
N LEU A 194 6.06 5.70 5.79
CA LEU A 194 5.11 6.69 5.30
C LEU A 194 4.86 7.80 6.33
N ALA A 195 4.65 7.43 7.59
CA ALA A 195 4.50 8.39 8.66
C ALA A 195 5.77 9.24 8.80
N ALA A 196 6.96 8.62 8.81
CA ALA A 196 8.23 9.32 8.89
C ALA A 196 8.47 10.28 7.72
N SER A 197 7.93 9.99 6.53
CA SER A 197 8.11 10.83 5.33
C SER A 197 7.59 12.26 5.50
N SER A 198 6.63 12.46 6.40
CA SER A 198 6.06 13.79 6.70
C SER A 198 7.09 14.76 7.31
N CYS A 199 8.20 14.27 7.85
CA CYS A 199 9.27 15.09 8.37
C CYS A 199 9.87 16.03 7.30
N VAL A 200 9.69 15.74 6.01
CA VAL A 200 10.09 16.61 4.90
C VAL A 200 9.48 18.01 5.01
N LEU A 201 8.29 18.12 5.58
CA LEU A 201 7.64 19.42 5.79
C LEU A 201 8.45 20.29 6.76
N ARG A 202 9.05 19.71 7.80
CA ARG A 202 9.93 20.43 8.72
C ARG A 202 11.21 20.90 8.04
N ALA A 203 11.78 20.09 7.16
CA ALA A 203 12.94 20.46 6.37
C ALA A 203 12.64 21.63 5.42
N ASN A 204 11.39 21.77 4.99
CA ASN A 204 10.92 22.87 4.15
C ASN A 204 10.43 24.09 4.95
N GLY A 205 10.69 24.14 6.25
CA GLY A 205 10.40 25.29 7.12
C GLY A 205 9.02 25.28 7.77
N GLU A 206 8.21 24.24 7.58
CA GLU A 206 6.97 24.08 8.35
C GLU A 206 7.28 23.59 9.77
N PRO A 207 6.69 24.17 10.82
CA PRO A 207 6.92 23.71 12.19
C PRO A 207 6.21 22.40 12.53
N ALA A 208 5.30 21.93 11.67
CA ALA A 208 4.49 20.72 11.85
C ALA A 208 4.77 19.68 10.74
N PRO A 209 4.46 18.38 10.96
CA PRO A 209 3.85 17.82 12.17
C PRO A 209 4.74 18.01 13.40
N HIS A 210 4.15 18.31 14.55
CA HIS A 210 4.90 18.61 15.77
C HIS A 210 5.41 17.33 16.44
N LEU A 211 4.60 16.28 16.40
CA LEU A 211 4.89 14.96 16.95
C LEU A 211 4.65 13.90 15.87
N ILE A 212 5.54 12.92 15.78
CA ILE A 212 5.44 11.77 14.87
C ILE A 212 5.74 10.53 15.68
N TYR A 213 4.81 9.57 15.67
CA TYR A 213 4.96 8.29 16.36
C TYR A 213 4.99 7.16 15.35
N LEU A 214 6.01 6.30 15.47
CA LEU A 214 6.32 5.22 14.56
C LEU A 214 6.19 3.86 15.26
N PRO A 215 5.84 2.78 14.54
CA PRO A 215 5.68 1.45 15.13
C PRO A 215 7.01 0.85 15.61
N GLU A 216 8.14 1.29 15.09
CA GLU A 216 9.48 0.82 15.47
C GLU A 216 9.90 1.29 16.88
N GLY A 217 9.21 2.26 17.43
CA GLY A 217 9.48 2.81 18.76
C GLY A 217 8.52 2.31 19.82
N GLU A 218 8.97 2.30 21.09
CA GLU A 218 8.06 2.08 22.21
C GLU A 218 7.09 3.26 22.33
N PHE A 219 5.80 2.96 22.27
CA PHE A 219 4.74 3.94 22.46
C PHE A 219 4.15 3.87 23.87
N SER A 220 4.14 5.01 24.57
CA SER A 220 3.43 5.17 25.85
C SER A 220 2.36 6.25 25.75
N PRO A 221 1.10 5.92 26.08
CA PRO A 221 0.01 6.90 26.11
C PRO A 221 0.29 8.07 27.06
N GLU A 222 0.94 7.83 28.17
CA GLU A 222 1.28 8.87 29.16
C GLU A 222 2.32 9.83 28.58
N LYS A 223 3.35 9.29 27.94
CA LYS A 223 4.38 10.10 27.28
C LYS A 223 3.78 10.90 26.11
N TYR A 224 2.89 10.29 25.34
CA TYR A 224 2.15 10.99 24.30
C TYR A 224 1.43 12.24 24.85
N LEU A 225 0.68 12.10 25.95
CA LEU A 225 -0.01 13.24 26.57
C LEU A 225 0.96 14.32 27.08
N GLU A 226 2.08 13.90 27.65
CA GLU A 226 3.12 14.85 28.10
C GLU A 226 3.70 15.62 26.92
N ASP A 227 3.99 14.95 25.80
CA ASP A 227 4.53 15.55 24.59
C ASP A 227 3.51 16.52 23.94
N VAL A 228 2.23 16.14 23.90
CA VAL A 228 1.15 17.00 23.42
C VAL A 228 1.05 18.26 24.29
N ARG A 229 1.05 18.13 25.63
CA ARG A 229 1.00 19.29 26.55
C ARG A 229 2.20 20.20 26.36
N LYS A 230 3.42 19.64 26.21
CA LYS A 230 4.64 20.43 25.91
C LYS A 230 4.50 21.19 24.59
N ALA A 231 3.98 20.52 23.55
CA ALA A 231 3.76 21.15 22.25
C ALA A 231 2.73 22.30 22.35
N GLN A 232 1.65 22.11 23.10
CA GLN A 232 0.60 23.15 23.29
C GLN A 232 1.11 24.40 24.04
N LEU A 233 2.21 24.32 24.77
CA LEU A 233 2.85 25.51 25.35
C LEU A 233 3.44 26.46 24.29
N ARG A 234 3.74 25.93 23.09
CA ARG A 234 4.38 26.68 22.01
C ARG A 234 3.44 26.91 20.83
N TYR A 235 2.53 25.99 20.57
CA TYR A 235 1.66 25.97 19.40
C TYR A 235 0.18 25.89 19.83
N LYS A 236 -0.66 26.77 19.29
CA LYS A 236 -2.12 26.69 19.53
C LYS A 236 -2.73 25.46 18.87
N ALA A 237 -2.36 25.19 17.61
CA ALA A 237 -2.75 23.98 16.89
C ALA A 237 -1.58 23.00 16.88
N VAL A 238 -1.73 21.87 17.55
CA VAL A 238 -0.75 20.80 17.59
C VAL A 238 -1.17 19.73 16.58
N ILE A 239 -0.28 19.38 15.67
CA ILE A 239 -0.46 18.30 14.70
C ILE A 239 0.36 17.10 15.16
N VAL A 240 -0.32 16.00 15.37
CA VAL A 240 0.25 14.70 15.75
C VAL A 240 0.04 13.75 14.59
N GLU A 241 1.10 13.15 14.12
CA GLU A 241 1.05 12.09 13.15
C GLU A 241 1.36 10.76 13.82
N VAL A 242 0.58 9.74 13.47
CA VAL A 242 0.68 8.43 14.09
C VAL A 242 0.58 7.33 13.03
N SER A 243 1.52 6.39 13.04
CA SER A 243 1.39 5.20 12.20
C SER A 243 0.29 4.27 12.72
N GLU A 244 -0.47 3.67 11.81
CA GLU A 244 -1.49 2.67 12.16
C GLU A 244 -0.93 1.43 12.88
N GLY A 245 0.37 1.16 12.69
CA GLY A 245 1.08 0.01 13.29
C GLY A 245 1.46 0.18 14.75
N ILE A 246 1.17 1.33 15.37
CA ILE A 246 1.48 1.53 16.79
C ILE A 246 0.60 0.66 17.67
N THR A 247 1.22 -0.10 18.55
CA THR A 247 0.54 -0.86 19.60
C THR A 247 0.34 0.00 20.84
N ALA A 248 -0.80 0.62 20.97
CA ALA A 248 -1.19 1.38 22.14
C ALA A 248 -1.95 0.50 23.13
N GLY A 249 -1.25 -0.08 24.10
CA GLY A 249 -1.87 -0.80 25.22
C GLY A 249 -2.82 -1.95 24.85
N GLY A 250 -2.58 -2.64 23.76
CA GLY A 250 -3.43 -3.74 23.27
C GLY A 250 -4.61 -3.30 22.41
N VAL A 251 -4.69 -2.05 22.03
CA VAL A 251 -5.77 -1.48 21.17
C VAL A 251 -5.32 -1.39 19.72
N THR A 252 -4.84 -2.46 19.16
CA THR A 252 -4.89 -2.64 17.71
C THR A 252 -6.20 -3.37 17.41
N SER A 253 -7.23 -2.67 16.97
CA SER A 253 -8.37 -3.35 16.39
C SER A 253 -7.95 -3.89 15.03
N GLU A 254 -7.55 -5.17 14.99
CA GLU A 254 -7.50 -5.89 13.72
C GLU A 254 -8.91 -5.87 13.12
N VAL A 255 -9.12 -5.04 12.15
CA VAL A 255 -10.35 -5.05 11.37
C VAL A 255 -10.14 -6.00 10.20
N VAL A 256 -11.00 -6.98 10.08
CA VAL A 256 -11.00 -7.89 8.94
C VAL A 256 -12.00 -7.36 7.91
N ASP A 257 -11.53 -7.11 6.70
CA ASP A 257 -12.40 -6.70 5.60
C ASP A 257 -13.26 -7.89 5.09
N ALA A 258 -14.20 -7.59 4.20
CA ALA A 258 -15.07 -8.61 3.59
C ALA A 258 -14.30 -9.70 2.81
N PHE A 259 -13.01 -9.50 2.56
CA PHE A 259 -12.12 -10.41 1.84
C PHE A 259 -11.17 -11.18 2.76
N GLY A 260 -11.32 -11.02 4.09
CA GLY A 260 -10.50 -11.73 5.09
C GLY A 260 -9.11 -11.12 5.34
N HIS A 261 -8.83 -9.90 4.84
CA HIS A 261 -7.58 -9.22 5.15
C HIS A 261 -7.68 -8.47 6.47
N LYS A 262 -6.66 -8.66 7.29
CA LYS A 262 -6.47 -7.89 8.49
C LYS A 262 -5.82 -6.57 8.14
N TYR A 263 -6.42 -5.47 8.52
CA TYR A 263 -5.79 -4.17 8.51
C TYR A 263 -5.83 -3.54 9.89
N LEU A 264 -4.76 -2.86 10.21
CA LEU A 264 -4.64 -2.11 11.45
C LEU A 264 -5.41 -0.80 11.27
N SER A 265 -6.19 -0.40 12.24
CA SER A 265 -6.82 0.92 12.21
C SER A 265 -7.41 1.30 13.56
N GLY A 266 -7.58 2.61 13.75
CA GLY A 266 -8.28 3.14 14.91
C GLY A 266 -7.36 3.65 16.01
N VAL A 267 -6.05 3.63 15.81
CA VAL A 267 -5.08 4.24 16.75
C VAL A 267 -5.35 5.72 16.92
N GLY A 268 -5.57 6.45 15.81
CA GLY A 268 -5.91 7.86 15.84
C GLY A 268 -7.21 8.13 16.60
N LYS A 269 -8.24 7.32 16.37
CA LYS A 269 -9.52 7.43 17.10
C LYS A 269 -9.39 7.09 18.58
N TRP A 270 -8.60 6.08 18.89
CA TRP A 270 -8.33 5.73 20.28
C TRP A 270 -7.58 6.86 21.00
N LEU A 271 -6.55 7.43 20.38
CA LEU A 271 -5.80 8.58 20.92
C LEU A 271 -6.69 9.80 21.11
N GLU A 272 -7.62 10.07 20.18
CA GLU A 272 -8.63 11.10 20.32
C GLU A 272 -9.45 10.89 21.61
N GLY A 273 -10.01 9.69 21.78
CA GLY A 273 -10.79 9.34 22.98
C GLY A 273 -9.98 9.47 24.26
N TYR A 274 -8.75 8.94 24.24
CA TYR A 274 -7.83 9.00 25.37
C TYR A 274 -7.46 10.44 25.76
N THR A 275 -7.15 11.27 24.77
CA THR A 275 -6.82 12.69 24.99
C THR A 275 -8.01 13.46 25.60
N LYS A 276 -9.22 13.25 25.07
CA LYS A 276 -10.45 13.87 25.60
C LYS A 276 -10.75 13.45 27.03
N GLU A 277 -10.58 12.19 27.36
CA GLU A 277 -10.82 11.67 28.72
C GLU A 277 -9.84 12.28 29.73
N GLN A 278 -8.57 12.40 29.37
CA GLN A 278 -7.56 12.99 30.23
C GLN A 278 -7.68 14.51 30.35
N ASP A 279 -8.13 15.20 29.31
CA ASP A 279 -8.42 16.63 29.34
C ASP A 279 -9.61 16.94 30.27
N ARG A 280 -10.67 16.14 30.24
CA ARG A 280 -11.81 16.23 31.17
C ARG A 280 -11.43 15.98 32.62
N LYS A 281 -10.46 15.06 32.87
CA LYS A 281 -9.93 14.76 34.21
C LYS A 281 -9.02 15.86 34.73
N SER A 282 -8.28 16.55 33.86
CA SER A 282 -7.49 17.71 34.20
C SER A 282 -8.37 18.94 34.22
N THR A 283 -8.94 19.36 35.30
CA THR A 283 -9.90 20.47 35.56
C THR A 283 -9.61 21.80 34.81
N ARG A 284 -9.06 21.81 33.62
CA ARG A 284 -8.86 22.94 32.72
C ARG A 284 -9.77 22.80 31.51
N LEU A 285 -10.87 23.51 31.52
CA LEU A 285 -11.77 23.76 30.39
C LEU A 285 -10.99 24.22 29.15
N ASN A 286 -10.73 23.34 28.23
CA ASN A 286 -10.41 23.70 26.86
C ASN A 286 -11.25 22.83 25.94
N SER A 287 -12.14 23.46 25.19
CA SER A 287 -12.87 22.79 24.11
C SER A 287 -11.91 22.43 23.00
N SER A 288 -11.62 21.15 22.85
CA SER A 288 -10.91 20.63 21.70
C SER A 288 -11.90 20.43 20.55
N HIS A 289 -11.69 21.07 19.41
CA HIS A 289 -12.32 20.69 18.16
C HIS A 289 -11.51 19.58 17.55
N ASP A 290 -12.06 18.36 17.60
CA ASP A 290 -11.42 17.20 17.01
C ASP A 290 -11.70 17.15 15.52
N ARG A 291 -10.65 17.21 14.74
CA ARG A 291 -10.67 16.83 13.33
C ARG A 291 -9.87 15.56 13.15
N GLN A 292 -10.55 14.49 12.84
CA GLN A 292 -9.95 13.27 12.36
C GLN A 292 -10.02 13.29 10.83
N SER A 293 -8.88 13.38 10.17
CA SER A 293 -8.80 13.12 8.74
C SER A 293 -8.15 11.76 8.54
N ARG A 294 -8.88 10.87 7.91
CA ARG A 294 -8.39 9.58 7.49
C ARG A 294 -8.12 9.65 5.99
N MET A 295 -6.90 9.34 5.58
CA MET A 295 -6.64 9.20 4.16
C MET A 295 -7.40 8.00 3.61
N PRO A 296 -8.03 8.11 2.43
CA PRO A 296 -8.70 6.97 1.81
C PRO A 296 -7.70 5.85 1.57
N SER A 297 -8.16 4.62 1.82
CA SER A 297 -7.36 3.39 1.59
C SER A 297 -7.09 3.10 0.11
N SER A 298 -7.48 4.01 -0.77
CA SER A 298 -7.33 3.91 -2.23
C SER A 298 -6.67 5.18 -2.76
N ALA A 299 -5.37 5.20 -2.72
CA ALA A 299 -4.56 6.09 -3.56
C ALA A 299 -3.53 5.26 -4.31
#